data_4c3cc9e5d123e56787f994c965ab84a2
#
_entry.id   4c3cc9e5d123e56787f994c965ab84a2
#
_cell.length_a   1.000
_cell.length_b   1.000
_cell.length_c   1.000
_cell.angle_alpha   90.00
_cell.angle_beta   90.00
_cell.angle_gamma   90.00
#
_symmetry.space_group_name_H-M   'P 1'
#
loop_
_entity.id
_entity.type
_entity.pdbx_description
1 polymer ?
#
loop_
_entity_poly.entity_id
_entity_poly.type
_entity_poly.pdbx_seq_one_letter_code
_entity_poly.pdbx_strand_id
1 'polypeptide(L)'
;MDTRKILIAAGSALAFAAFATGALASGSVSTTAPASVTVLSPINITKTQNLVFGQVVRPSNANANTVILDANDTVTLTGTGNGLVVASTTSSAKFDVTAPAGTTYSTTEALSFTQTGLTNIAPSTPTTTNGSPGVVPASGIQEIRYGGQFDIDSSTPPQTYTGALNVTVNYN
;
A
#
# COMPACT_ATOMS: atom_id res chain seq x y z
N MET A 1 -5.39 103.10 2.41
CA MET A 1 -4.24 103.98 2.19
C MET A 1 -3.15 103.08 1.75
N ASP A 2 -2.86 103.24 0.68
CA ASP A 2 -1.99 103.65 -0.44
C ASP A 2 -1.20 102.50 -0.96
N THR A 3 -1.40 102.11 -2.15
CA THR A 3 -0.99 102.59 -3.44
C THR A 3 0.50 102.25 -3.82
N ARG A 4 0.62 101.66 -4.98
CA ARG A 4 1.62 101.86 -6.08
C ARG A 4 2.65 100.78 -6.20
N LYS A 5 2.61 100.17 -7.32
CA LYS A 5 2.96 100.38 -8.73
C LYS A 5 4.31 99.78 -9.09
N ILE A 6 4.25 98.87 -10.02
CA ILE A 6 4.89 98.83 -11.38
C ILE A 6 6.39 98.59 -11.32
N LEU A 7 6.92 97.56 -12.02
CA LEU A 7 7.47 97.68 -13.40
C LEU A 7 7.94 96.32 -13.96
N ILE A 8 7.75 96.28 -15.22
CA ILE A 8 8.07 95.27 -16.17
C ILE A 8 9.62 95.17 -16.40
N ALA A 9 10.13 93.96 -16.56
CA ALA A 9 11.29 93.72 -17.36
C ALA A 9 11.16 92.34 -18.05
N ALA A 10 11.07 92.45 -19.38
CA ALA A 10 11.11 91.27 -20.26
C ALA A 10 12.56 90.78 -20.35
N GLY A 11 12.77 89.54 -20.14
CA GLY A 11 14.02 88.82 -20.40
C GLY A 11 13.74 87.50 -20.97
N SER A 12 13.83 87.40 -22.32
CA SER A 12 13.75 86.15 -23.05
C SER A 12 15.01 85.32 -22.79
N ALA A 13 14.84 84.27 -22.02
CA ALA A 13 15.87 83.24 -21.92
C ALA A 13 15.36 81.98 -22.70
N LEU A 14 16.07 81.69 -23.77
CA LEU A 14 15.91 80.43 -24.49
C LEU A 14 16.22 79.28 -23.49
N ALA A 15 15.22 78.59 -23.08
CA ALA A 15 15.43 77.31 -22.39
C ALA A 15 15.74 76.26 -23.42
N PHE A 16 16.94 75.77 -23.44
CA PHE A 16 17.33 74.51 -24.08
C PHE A 16 16.59 73.39 -23.36
N ALA A 17 15.62 72.83 -24.08
CA ALA A 17 15.00 71.59 -23.63
C ALA A 17 16.08 70.48 -23.86
N ALA A 18 16.77 70.13 -22.81
CA ALA A 18 17.52 68.88 -22.76
C ALA A 18 16.52 67.74 -22.77
N PHE A 19 16.34 67.09 -23.89
CA PHE A 19 15.69 65.78 -23.92
C PHE A 19 16.56 64.82 -23.13
N ALA A 20 16.27 64.66 -21.85
CA ALA A 20 16.74 63.53 -21.09
C ALA A 20 16.12 62.30 -21.71
N THR A 21 16.86 61.60 -22.56
CA THR A 21 16.55 60.23 -22.94
C THR A 21 16.63 59.42 -21.65
N GLY A 22 15.49 59.25 -21.00
CA GLY A 22 15.37 58.31 -19.89
C GLY A 22 15.73 56.94 -20.40
N ALA A 23 16.92 56.48 -20.05
CA ALA A 23 17.27 55.07 -20.22
C ALA A 23 16.21 54.29 -19.47
N LEU A 24 15.34 53.60 -20.21
CA LEU A 24 14.47 52.62 -19.63
C LEU A 24 15.35 51.55 -19.03
N ALA A 25 15.61 51.66 -17.73
CA ALA A 25 16.27 50.61 -17.01
C ALA A 25 15.37 49.38 -17.13
N SER A 26 15.76 48.46 -17.99
CA SER A 26 15.18 47.14 -18.09
C SER A 26 15.50 46.41 -16.77
N GLY A 27 14.67 46.64 -15.76
CA GLY A 27 14.77 45.94 -14.48
C GLY A 27 14.36 44.53 -14.68
N SER A 28 15.27 43.58 -14.55
CA SER A 28 14.89 42.18 -14.41
C SER A 28 14.28 41.97 -13.03
N VAL A 29 13.05 41.48 -12.99
CA VAL A 29 12.37 41.07 -11.74
C VAL A 29 12.46 39.57 -11.66
N SER A 30 13.04 39.06 -10.58
CA SER A 30 13.08 37.62 -10.29
C SER A 30 12.39 37.34 -8.96
N THR A 31 11.72 36.21 -8.88
CA THR A 31 11.16 35.67 -7.66
C THR A 31 11.56 34.23 -7.50
N THR A 32 11.68 33.73 -6.28
CA THR A 32 12.01 32.35 -5.98
C THR A 32 10.81 31.66 -5.36
N ALA A 33 10.51 30.45 -5.82
CA ALA A 33 9.56 29.56 -5.17
C ALA A 33 10.35 28.42 -4.49
N PRO A 34 10.08 28.10 -3.22
CA PRO A 34 10.70 26.95 -2.59
C PRO A 34 10.22 25.67 -3.27
N ALA A 35 11.15 24.74 -3.48
CA ALA A 35 10.86 23.41 -3.99
C ALA A 35 11.31 22.37 -2.96
N SER A 36 10.50 21.36 -2.72
CA SER A 36 10.83 20.26 -1.82
C SER A 36 10.45 18.91 -2.44
N VAL A 37 11.21 17.89 -2.12
CA VAL A 37 10.94 16.51 -2.48
C VAL A 37 11.32 15.62 -1.29
N THR A 38 10.47 14.66 -0.97
CA THR A 38 10.78 13.61 0.01
C THR A 38 11.01 12.31 -0.74
N VAL A 39 12.22 11.75 -0.59
CA VAL A 39 12.55 10.43 -1.15
C VAL A 39 12.31 9.39 -0.06
N LEU A 40 11.42 8.44 -0.34
CA LEU A 40 11.10 7.35 0.58
C LEU A 40 11.99 6.14 0.29
N SER A 41 12.30 5.38 1.33
CA SER A 41 12.90 4.06 1.17
C SER A 41 11.89 3.08 0.60
N PRO A 42 12.30 2.13 -0.24
CA PRO A 42 11.36 1.14 -0.79
C PRO A 42 10.79 0.26 0.34
N ILE A 43 9.52 -0.13 0.18
CA ILE A 43 8.91 -1.19 0.97
C ILE A 43 9.38 -2.54 0.43
N ASN A 44 9.62 -3.49 1.31
CA ASN A 44 10.03 -4.84 0.96
C ASN A 44 9.16 -5.87 1.67
N ILE A 45 8.96 -7.03 1.04
CA ILE A 45 8.25 -8.17 1.63
C ILE A 45 9.11 -9.42 1.48
N THR A 46 9.27 -10.18 2.57
CA THR A 46 10.04 -11.42 2.60
C THR A 46 9.18 -12.53 3.21
N LYS A 47 9.06 -13.65 2.49
CA LYS A 47 8.38 -14.82 3.05
C LYS A 47 9.26 -15.51 4.10
N THR A 48 8.71 -15.77 5.28
CA THR A 48 9.39 -16.46 6.38
C THR A 48 8.83 -17.85 6.66
N GLN A 49 7.55 -18.11 6.30
CA GLN A 49 6.89 -19.41 6.49
C GLN A 49 5.94 -19.76 5.34
N ASN A 50 5.87 -21.04 4.99
CA ASN A 50 4.98 -21.55 3.97
C ASN A 50 3.55 -21.74 4.51
N LEU A 51 2.57 -21.68 3.60
CA LEU A 51 1.18 -22.09 3.85
C LEU A 51 1.07 -23.62 3.70
N VAL A 52 0.67 -24.31 4.76
CA VAL A 52 0.51 -25.78 4.77
C VAL A 52 -0.80 -26.14 5.45
N PHE A 53 -1.74 -26.71 4.72
CA PHE A 53 -3.04 -27.13 5.24
C PHE A 53 -3.02 -28.49 5.92
N GLY A 54 -1.90 -29.23 5.80
CA GLY A 54 -1.81 -30.58 6.34
C GLY A 54 -2.56 -31.61 5.50
N GLN A 55 -3.20 -32.59 6.17
CA GLN A 55 -3.93 -33.67 5.52
C GLN A 55 -5.41 -33.64 5.92
N VAL A 56 -6.27 -33.81 4.93
CA VAL A 56 -7.72 -33.90 5.12
C VAL A 56 -8.28 -35.12 4.39
N VAL A 57 -9.27 -35.77 5.01
CA VAL A 57 -10.04 -36.79 4.33
C VAL A 57 -11.28 -36.13 3.73
N ARG A 58 -11.49 -36.33 2.44
CA ARG A 58 -12.69 -35.81 1.76
C ARG A 58 -13.96 -36.45 2.28
N PRO A 59 -15.11 -35.78 2.20
CA PRO A 59 -16.40 -36.38 2.51
C PRO A 59 -16.68 -37.65 1.68
N SER A 60 -17.34 -38.60 2.25
CA SER A 60 -17.91 -39.75 1.55
C SER A 60 -19.41 -39.57 1.22
N ASN A 61 -20.07 -38.61 1.85
CA ASN A 61 -21.43 -38.21 1.53
C ASN A 61 -21.47 -37.14 0.44
N ALA A 62 -22.67 -36.78 -0.05
CA ALA A 62 -22.85 -35.81 -1.13
C ALA A 62 -22.62 -34.35 -0.70
N ASN A 63 -22.33 -34.08 0.58
CA ASN A 63 -22.20 -32.74 1.11
C ASN A 63 -20.69 -32.31 1.07
N ALA A 64 -20.47 -31.01 0.92
CA ALA A 64 -19.13 -30.45 0.97
C ALA A 64 -18.69 -30.09 2.39
N ASN A 65 -17.37 -30.05 2.59
CA ASN A 65 -16.74 -29.36 3.70
C ASN A 65 -15.89 -28.22 3.17
N THR A 66 -15.86 -27.10 3.90
CA THR A 66 -14.87 -26.06 3.75
C THR A 66 -13.72 -26.33 4.72
N VAL A 67 -12.55 -26.48 4.18
CA VAL A 67 -11.28 -26.57 4.93
C VAL A 67 -10.79 -25.14 5.17
N ILE A 68 -10.60 -24.77 6.42
CA ILE A 68 -10.15 -23.43 6.81
C ILE A 68 -8.88 -23.57 7.64
N LEU A 69 -7.80 -22.95 7.19
CA LEU A 69 -6.58 -22.76 7.97
C LEU A 69 -6.55 -21.30 8.45
N ASP A 70 -6.52 -21.11 9.75
CA ASP A 70 -6.43 -19.78 10.34
C ASP A 70 -4.97 -19.27 10.45
N ALA A 71 -4.80 -18.03 10.89
CA ALA A 71 -3.50 -17.43 11.10
C ALA A 71 -2.73 -18.00 12.31
N ASN A 72 -3.36 -18.87 13.12
CA ASN A 72 -2.77 -19.52 14.29
C ASN A 72 -2.40 -20.99 14.02
N ASP A 73 -2.22 -21.33 12.74
CA ASP A 73 -1.81 -22.65 12.29
C ASP A 73 -2.87 -23.76 12.56
N THR A 74 -4.14 -23.39 12.84
CA THR A 74 -5.22 -24.31 13.15
C THR A 74 -6.07 -24.58 11.90
N VAL A 75 -6.25 -25.87 11.57
CA VAL A 75 -7.15 -26.29 10.49
C VAL A 75 -8.46 -26.75 11.08
N THR A 76 -9.55 -26.23 10.54
CA THR A 76 -10.92 -26.60 10.88
C THR A 76 -11.70 -26.99 9.63
N LEU A 77 -12.70 -27.85 9.82
CA LEU A 77 -13.68 -28.20 8.80
C LEU A 77 -15.04 -27.61 9.20
N THR A 78 -15.67 -26.95 8.24
CA THR A 78 -17.06 -26.49 8.38
C THR A 78 -17.92 -27.11 7.27
N GLY A 79 -19.24 -26.91 7.34
CA GLY A 79 -20.18 -27.52 6.40
C GLY A 79 -20.80 -28.82 6.97
N THR A 80 -21.57 -29.53 6.12
CA THR A 80 -22.34 -30.72 6.49
C THR A 80 -21.75 -32.01 5.92
N GLY A 81 -20.61 -31.92 5.27
CA GLY A 81 -19.83 -33.08 4.86
C GLY A 81 -19.28 -33.86 6.07
N ASN A 82 -18.98 -35.14 5.87
CA ASN A 82 -18.37 -35.98 6.88
C ASN A 82 -16.85 -36.16 6.70
N GLY A 83 -16.19 -35.15 6.14
CA GLY A 83 -14.74 -35.11 6.04
C GLY A 83 -14.04 -35.03 7.40
N LEU A 84 -12.74 -35.29 7.44
CA LEU A 84 -11.96 -35.28 8.68
C LEU A 84 -10.62 -34.54 8.46
N VAL A 85 -10.18 -33.81 9.49
CA VAL A 85 -8.79 -33.34 9.57
C VAL A 85 -7.94 -34.47 10.15
N VAL A 86 -6.86 -34.85 9.46
CA VAL A 86 -5.87 -35.80 9.95
C VAL A 86 -4.78 -35.02 10.68
N ALA A 87 -4.39 -35.49 11.86
CA ALA A 87 -3.30 -34.90 12.61
C ALA A 87 -2.03 -34.88 11.78
N SER A 88 -1.58 -33.70 11.39
CA SER A 88 -0.42 -33.46 10.53
C SER A 88 0.12 -32.05 10.78
N THR A 89 1.32 -31.77 10.27
CA THR A 89 1.88 -30.42 10.37
C THR A 89 1.05 -29.45 9.54
N THR A 90 0.59 -28.39 10.19
CA THR A 90 -0.11 -27.25 9.57
C THR A 90 0.67 -25.96 9.83
N SER A 91 0.60 -25.02 8.92
CA SER A 91 1.20 -23.70 9.13
C SER A 91 0.55 -22.63 8.29
N SER A 92 0.31 -21.46 8.87
CA SER A 92 -0.06 -20.25 8.17
C SER A 92 1.15 -19.70 7.41
N ALA A 93 0.93 -19.02 6.30
CA ALA A 93 2.01 -18.30 5.64
C ALA A 93 2.38 -17.06 6.46
N LYS A 94 3.70 -16.80 6.60
CA LYS A 94 4.21 -15.62 7.26
C LYS A 94 5.11 -14.83 6.34
N PHE A 95 4.93 -13.52 6.41
CA PHE A 95 5.72 -12.56 5.64
C PHE A 95 6.14 -11.41 6.54
N ASP A 96 7.38 -10.97 6.40
CA ASP A 96 7.91 -9.76 7.02
C ASP A 96 7.85 -8.62 6.01
N VAL A 97 7.09 -7.58 6.33
CA VAL A 97 7.06 -6.31 5.61
C VAL A 97 8.03 -5.35 6.29
N THR A 98 9.01 -4.87 5.54
CA THR A 98 10.05 -3.96 6.03
C THR A 98 9.94 -2.62 5.33
N ALA A 99 9.82 -1.55 6.12
CA ALA A 99 9.81 -0.16 5.66
C ALA A 99 10.09 0.78 6.85
N PRO A 100 10.29 2.10 6.63
CA PRO A 100 10.39 3.06 7.73
C PRO A 100 9.18 2.99 8.66
N ALA A 101 9.40 3.19 9.95
CA ALA A 101 8.35 3.22 10.96
C ALA A 101 7.24 4.22 10.60
N GLY A 102 6.00 3.83 10.79
CA GLY A 102 4.82 4.65 10.45
C GLY A 102 4.43 4.62 8.98
N THR A 103 5.17 3.92 8.11
CA THR A 103 4.77 3.73 6.71
C THR A 103 3.43 3.00 6.64
N THR A 104 2.50 3.54 5.87
CA THR A 104 1.21 2.89 5.58
C THR A 104 1.28 2.13 4.27
N TYR A 105 0.65 0.96 4.24
CA TYR A 105 0.63 0.09 3.07
C TYR A 105 -0.68 -0.70 2.99
N SER A 106 -0.98 -1.17 1.79
CA SER A 106 -2.06 -2.13 1.53
C SER A 106 -1.49 -3.43 0.98
N THR A 107 -2.22 -4.52 1.17
CA THR A 107 -1.88 -5.84 0.62
C THR A 107 -2.94 -6.28 -0.39
N THR A 108 -2.49 -7.01 -1.39
CA THR A 108 -3.34 -7.77 -2.31
C THR A 108 -2.84 -9.19 -2.32
N GLU A 109 -3.73 -10.15 -2.12
CA GLU A 109 -3.41 -11.56 -2.00
C GLU A 109 -4.24 -12.42 -2.94
N ALA A 110 -3.64 -13.51 -3.42
CA ALA A 110 -4.30 -14.52 -4.22
C ALA A 110 -3.76 -15.90 -3.87
N LEU A 111 -4.64 -16.82 -3.49
CA LEU A 111 -4.33 -18.22 -3.26
C LEU A 111 -4.80 -19.04 -4.46
N SER A 112 -3.94 -19.92 -4.97
CA SER A 112 -4.30 -20.83 -6.07
C SER A 112 -3.62 -22.17 -5.90
N PHE A 113 -4.24 -23.21 -6.45
CA PHE A 113 -3.66 -24.56 -6.55
C PHE A 113 -3.51 -24.95 -8.02
N THR A 114 -2.47 -25.73 -8.31
CA THR A 114 -2.16 -26.18 -9.67
C THR A 114 -3.11 -27.29 -10.12
N GLN A 115 -3.49 -28.18 -9.20
CA GLN A 115 -4.39 -29.31 -9.50
C GLN A 115 -5.85 -28.86 -9.41
N THR A 116 -6.68 -29.43 -10.26
CA THR A 116 -8.13 -29.22 -10.28
C THR A 116 -8.84 -30.12 -9.24
N GLY A 117 -9.99 -29.69 -8.74
CA GLY A 117 -10.82 -30.44 -7.82
C GLY A 117 -11.13 -29.74 -6.50
N LEU A 118 -10.37 -28.68 -6.18
CA LEU A 118 -10.73 -27.76 -5.08
C LEU A 118 -11.56 -26.61 -5.63
N THR A 119 -12.51 -26.13 -4.84
CA THR A 119 -13.38 -25.01 -5.19
C THR A 119 -13.38 -23.96 -4.07
N ASN A 120 -13.94 -22.77 -4.30
CA ASN A 120 -14.04 -21.67 -3.33
C ASN A 120 -12.70 -21.34 -2.65
N ILE A 121 -11.61 -21.37 -3.44
CA ILE A 121 -10.26 -21.13 -2.95
C ILE A 121 -10.11 -19.63 -2.65
N ALA A 122 -9.77 -19.29 -1.42
CA ALA A 122 -9.54 -17.91 -1.00
C ALA A 122 -8.46 -17.84 0.09
N PRO A 123 -7.61 -16.80 0.11
CA PRO A 123 -6.78 -16.49 1.27
C PRO A 123 -7.66 -15.97 2.42
N SER A 124 -7.19 -16.09 3.65
CA SER A 124 -7.82 -15.43 4.79
C SER A 124 -7.47 -13.92 4.80
N THR A 125 -8.23 -13.15 5.55
CA THR A 125 -7.81 -11.78 5.88
C THR A 125 -6.48 -11.81 6.63
N PRO A 126 -5.56 -10.87 6.35
CA PRO A 126 -4.27 -10.82 7.03
C PRO A 126 -4.44 -10.51 8.52
N THR A 127 -3.62 -11.16 9.32
CA THR A 127 -3.43 -10.81 10.73
C THR A 127 -2.00 -10.39 10.98
N THR A 128 -1.77 -9.57 11.99
CA THR A 128 -0.43 -9.09 12.36
C THR A 128 -0.14 -9.46 13.81
N THR A 129 1.11 -9.72 14.13
CA THR A 129 1.56 -10.02 15.50
C THR A 129 1.93 -8.77 16.26
N ASN A 130 2.24 -7.67 15.57
CA ASN A 130 2.68 -6.42 16.14
C ASN A 130 2.10 -5.24 15.36
N GLY A 131 1.46 -4.33 16.07
CA GLY A 131 0.83 -3.14 15.48
C GLY A 131 -0.48 -3.40 14.75
N SER A 132 -0.98 -2.36 14.09
CA SER A 132 -2.18 -2.44 13.27
C SER A 132 -1.84 -2.93 11.85
N PRO A 133 -2.71 -3.74 11.21
CA PRO A 133 -2.53 -4.10 9.81
C PRO A 133 -2.38 -2.87 8.92
N GLY A 134 -1.45 -2.92 7.97
CA GLY A 134 -1.21 -1.83 7.03
C GLY A 134 -0.39 -0.67 7.58
N VAL A 135 0.22 -0.78 8.77
CA VAL A 135 1.11 0.24 9.33
C VAL A 135 2.38 -0.42 9.88
N VAL A 136 3.53 -0.02 9.36
CA VAL A 136 4.82 -0.55 9.83
C VAL A 136 5.12 -0.01 11.23
N PRO A 137 5.36 -0.88 12.24
CA PRO A 137 5.60 -0.48 13.62
C PRO A 137 6.97 0.20 13.79
N ALA A 138 7.24 0.70 15.01
CA ALA A 138 8.50 1.38 15.33
C ALA A 138 9.76 0.52 15.12
N SER A 139 9.61 -0.81 15.12
CA SER A 139 10.70 -1.75 14.81
C SER A 139 11.12 -1.73 13.33
N GLY A 140 10.34 -1.11 12.45
CA GLY A 140 10.58 -1.12 10.99
C GLY A 140 10.22 -2.45 10.30
N ILE A 141 9.70 -3.44 11.03
CA ILE A 141 9.31 -4.75 10.52
C ILE A 141 7.93 -5.11 11.06
N GLN A 142 7.01 -5.49 10.16
CA GLN A 142 5.71 -6.01 10.52
C GLN A 142 5.55 -7.44 9.98
N GLU A 143 5.33 -8.41 10.87
CA GLU A 143 4.94 -9.77 10.47
C GLU A 143 3.45 -9.79 10.14
N ILE A 144 3.12 -10.27 8.92
CA ILE A 144 1.77 -10.55 8.47
C ILE A 144 1.60 -12.05 8.32
N ARG A 145 0.44 -12.55 8.74
CA ARG A 145 0.09 -13.96 8.66
C ARG A 145 -1.16 -14.14 7.81
N TYR A 146 -1.14 -15.17 6.98
CA TYR A 146 -2.26 -15.58 6.15
C TYR A 146 -2.53 -17.05 6.34
N GLY A 147 -3.79 -17.35 6.58
CA GLY A 147 -4.34 -18.66 6.34
C GLY A 147 -4.98 -18.73 4.96
N GLY A 148 -6.00 -19.58 4.84
CA GLY A 148 -6.78 -19.70 3.62
C GLY A 148 -7.89 -20.72 3.77
N GLN A 149 -8.69 -20.84 2.72
CA GLN A 149 -9.76 -21.82 2.67
C GLN A 149 -9.95 -22.40 1.27
N PHE A 150 -10.57 -23.56 1.22
CA PHE A 150 -11.07 -24.20 0.00
C PHE A 150 -12.16 -25.23 0.36
N ASP A 151 -13.00 -25.56 -0.60
CA ASP A 151 -14.01 -26.60 -0.44
C ASP A 151 -13.55 -27.93 -1.04
N ILE A 152 -13.97 -29.02 -0.35
CA ILE A 152 -13.83 -30.40 -0.78
C ILE A 152 -15.17 -31.13 -0.66
N ASP A 153 -15.40 -32.07 -1.56
CA ASP A 153 -16.58 -32.95 -1.56
C ASP A 153 -16.20 -34.41 -1.93
N SER A 154 -17.18 -35.25 -2.10
CA SER A 154 -16.99 -36.67 -2.44
C SER A 154 -16.41 -36.85 -3.85
N SER A 155 -16.48 -35.85 -4.73
CA SER A 155 -15.89 -35.86 -6.10
C SER A 155 -14.46 -35.35 -6.15
N THR A 156 -13.99 -34.68 -5.08
CA THR A 156 -12.62 -34.14 -5.01
C THR A 156 -11.59 -35.28 -5.16
N PRO A 157 -10.71 -35.25 -6.16
CA PRO A 157 -9.72 -36.33 -6.37
C PRO A 157 -8.76 -36.45 -5.18
N PRO A 158 -8.50 -37.67 -4.68
CA PRO A 158 -7.51 -37.88 -3.63
C PRO A 158 -6.10 -37.78 -4.20
N GLN A 159 -5.43 -36.68 -3.97
CA GLN A 159 -4.08 -36.39 -4.45
C GLN A 159 -3.43 -35.28 -3.58
N THR A 160 -2.16 -35.02 -3.80
CA THR A 160 -1.50 -33.86 -3.22
C THR A 160 -1.81 -32.62 -4.07
N TYR A 161 -2.35 -31.60 -3.43
CA TYR A 161 -2.59 -30.30 -4.05
C TYR A 161 -1.44 -29.37 -3.71
N THR A 162 -0.78 -28.85 -4.73
CA THR A 162 0.31 -27.86 -4.62
C THR A 162 -0.14 -26.54 -5.21
N GLY A 163 0.32 -25.44 -4.62
CA GLY A 163 -0.12 -24.12 -5.03
C GLY A 163 0.79 -23.02 -4.50
N ALA A 164 0.31 -21.80 -4.65
CA ALA A 164 1.00 -20.61 -4.18
C ALA A 164 0.01 -19.61 -3.59
N LEU A 165 0.43 -18.97 -2.51
CA LEU A 165 -0.14 -17.74 -2.02
C LEU A 165 0.76 -16.60 -2.49
N ASN A 166 0.23 -15.77 -3.40
CA ASN A 166 0.90 -14.55 -3.86
C ASN A 166 0.42 -13.38 -3.01
N VAL A 167 1.36 -12.63 -2.46
CA VAL A 167 1.09 -11.43 -1.66
C VAL A 167 1.87 -10.28 -2.25
N THR A 168 1.17 -9.18 -2.55
CA THR A 168 1.75 -7.94 -3.04
C THR A 168 1.51 -6.84 -2.01
N VAL A 169 2.52 -6.03 -1.74
CA VAL A 169 2.46 -4.90 -0.82
C VAL A 169 2.65 -3.61 -1.61
N ASN A 170 1.76 -2.64 -1.39
CA ASN A 170 1.80 -1.33 -2.04
C ASN A 170 1.82 -0.22 -0.97
N TYR A 171 2.56 0.87 -1.24
CA TYR A 171 2.45 2.10 -0.47
C TYR A 171 1.03 2.68 -0.59
N ASN A 172 0.54 3.28 0.50
CA ASN A 172 -0.69 4.08 0.51
C ASN A 172 -0.35 5.58 0.47
#